data_83005ed682b4c17ce5d45b329244617a
#
_entry.id   83005ed682b4c17ce5d45b329244617a
#
_cell.length_a   1.000
_cell.length_b   1.000
_cell.length_c   1.000
_cell.angle_alpha   90.00
_cell.angle_beta   90.00
_cell.angle_gamma   90.00
#
_symmetry.space_group_name_H-M   'P 1'
#
loop_
_entity.id
_entity.type
_entity.pdbx_description
1 polymer ?
#
loop_
_entity_poly.entity_id
_entity_poly.type
_entity_poly.pdbx_seq_one_letter_code
_entity_poly.pdbx_strand_id
1 'polypeptide(L)'
;MSSMFGRHVAAAVSAWALLAIAVAAQQNPTEHPGQYSQADIEAGSRLYSSQCQQCHGLNGDQITGIDLRRGQFRRSASDEDLAKVITTGVPGTAMPPFTMQPPEVSSVIAFIRAGFDPAGTAVKVGNAARGRQVFEGKGTCTTCHRVNGTGPRVAPDLSDVGAARTPAALQRALTDPSAGMLPINRPVRIAMKDGRTLTGRRVNEDTFTVQLIDQQERLLSLEKKDIKSLEVQTTSPMPSYNGKLTPDEMSDVIAYLISLKG
;
A
#
# COMPACT_ATOMS: atom_id res chain seq x y z
N MET A 1 75.33 -37.30 -43.15
CA MET A 1 75.14 -38.20 -42.02
C MET A 1 74.90 -37.32 -40.79
N SER A 2 73.90 -37.49 -40.04
CA SER A 2 73.44 -36.91 -38.80
C SER A 2 72.16 -36.09 -38.91
N SER A 3 71.13 -36.71 -38.52
CA SER A 3 69.78 -36.21 -38.36
C SER A 3 69.70 -35.35 -37.08
N MET A 4 69.05 -34.24 -37.14
CA MET A 4 68.61 -33.47 -35.96
C MET A 4 67.06 -33.50 -35.87
N PHE A 5 66.59 -34.22 -34.91
CA PHE A 5 65.20 -34.20 -34.49
C PHE A 5 64.92 -32.95 -33.67
N GLY A 6 64.10 -32.06 -34.20
CA GLY A 6 63.56 -30.93 -33.45
C GLY A 6 62.24 -31.34 -32.75
N ARG A 7 62.23 -31.37 -31.43
CA ARG A 7 61.03 -31.60 -30.61
C ARG A 7 60.33 -30.26 -30.38
N HIS A 8 59.17 -30.07 -31.02
CA HIS A 8 58.24 -28.97 -30.68
C HIS A 8 57.47 -29.31 -29.42
N VAL A 9 57.72 -28.53 -28.36
CA VAL A 9 56.93 -28.56 -27.15
C VAL A 9 55.73 -27.65 -27.38
N ALA A 10 54.54 -28.22 -27.52
CA ALA A 10 53.29 -27.47 -27.56
C ALA A 10 52.89 -27.10 -26.12
N ALA A 11 52.90 -25.83 -25.79
CA ALA A 11 52.36 -25.33 -24.52
C ALA A 11 50.86 -25.21 -24.65
N ALA A 12 50.10 -26.07 -23.96
CA ALA A 12 48.64 -25.96 -23.82
C ALA A 12 48.36 -24.88 -22.78
N VAL A 13 47.82 -23.74 -23.24
CA VAL A 13 47.29 -22.69 -22.39
C VAL A 13 45.82 -23.08 -22.06
N SER A 14 45.59 -23.56 -20.86
CA SER A 14 44.26 -23.83 -20.35
C SER A 14 43.62 -22.49 -19.95
N ALA A 15 42.71 -21.99 -20.78
CA ALA A 15 41.85 -20.85 -20.45
C ALA A 15 40.77 -21.29 -19.47
N TRP A 16 40.90 -20.95 -18.20
CA TRP A 16 39.81 -21.04 -17.21
C TRP A 16 38.88 -19.87 -17.45
N ALA A 17 37.74 -20.16 -18.12
CA ALA A 17 36.62 -19.23 -18.20
C ALA A 17 35.96 -19.19 -16.83
N LEU A 18 36.18 -18.11 -16.07
CA LEU A 18 35.42 -17.79 -14.88
C LEU A 18 33.99 -17.41 -15.31
N LEU A 19 33.08 -18.35 -15.21
CA LEU A 19 31.62 -18.07 -15.33
C LEU A 19 31.20 -17.29 -14.08
N ALA A 20 31.17 -15.97 -14.16
CA ALA A 20 30.50 -15.13 -13.17
C ALA A 20 29.00 -15.38 -13.32
N ILE A 21 28.43 -16.25 -12.48
CA ILE A 21 26.97 -16.38 -12.32
C ILE A 21 26.52 -15.12 -11.63
N ALA A 22 25.99 -14.17 -12.39
CA ALA A 22 25.21 -13.07 -11.86
C ALA A 22 23.95 -13.69 -11.25
N VAL A 23 23.92 -13.80 -9.93
CA VAL A 23 22.68 -14.05 -9.18
C VAL A 23 21.85 -12.80 -9.35
N ALA A 24 21.04 -12.76 -10.42
CA ALA A 24 19.95 -11.81 -10.51
C ALA A 24 19.02 -12.16 -9.33
N ALA A 25 18.93 -11.26 -8.37
CA ALA A 25 17.92 -11.35 -7.32
C ALA A 25 16.59 -11.49 -8.05
N GLN A 26 15.99 -12.67 -7.98
CA GLN A 26 14.66 -12.91 -8.49
C GLN A 26 13.72 -12.07 -7.65
N GLN A 27 13.38 -10.90 -8.14
CA GLN A 27 12.29 -10.10 -7.59
C GLN A 27 11.03 -10.95 -7.76
N ASN A 28 10.45 -11.36 -6.64
CA ASN A 28 9.19 -12.08 -6.64
C ASN A 28 8.17 -11.20 -7.39
N PRO A 29 7.52 -11.69 -8.45
CA PRO A 29 6.64 -10.88 -9.29
C PRO A 29 5.37 -10.38 -8.56
N THR A 30 5.21 -10.73 -7.30
CA THR A 30 4.12 -10.30 -6.41
C THR A 30 4.49 -9.16 -5.46
N GLU A 31 5.77 -8.73 -5.42
CA GLU A 31 6.19 -7.60 -4.58
C GLU A 31 5.90 -6.27 -5.29
N HIS A 32 4.89 -5.56 -4.81
CA HIS A 32 4.60 -4.21 -5.27
C HIS A 32 5.59 -3.21 -4.66
N PRO A 33 5.92 -2.11 -5.37
CA PRO A 33 6.75 -1.05 -4.82
C PRO A 33 6.22 -0.58 -3.46
N GLY A 34 7.10 -0.48 -2.46
CA GLY A 34 6.72 -0.06 -1.11
C GLY A 34 6.24 -1.19 -0.19
N GLN A 35 6.40 -2.46 -0.56
CA GLN A 35 6.19 -3.59 0.34
C GLN A 35 7.50 -4.04 1.01
N TYR A 36 7.36 -4.68 2.16
CA TYR A 36 8.44 -5.44 2.77
C TYR A 36 8.54 -6.83 2.13
N SER A 37 9.75 -7.38 2.07
CA SER A 37 9.93 -8.74 1.59
C SER A 37 9.36 -9.77 2.58
N GLN A 38 9.00 -10.95 2.07
CA GLN A 38 8.56 -12.06 2.89
C GLN A 38 9.65 -12.47 3.91
N ALA A 39 10.92 -12.42 3.50
CA ALA A 39 12.05 -12.71 4.37
C ALA A 39 12.15 -11.73 5.56
N ASP A 40 11.86 -10.44 5.34
CA ASP A 40 11.82 -9.45 6.42
C ASP A 40 10.70 -9.74 7.41
N ILE A 41 9.50 -10.10 6.93
CA ILE A 41 8.36 -10.44 7.78
C ILE A 41 8.67 -11.65 8.66
N GLU A 42 9.25 -12.70 8.08
CA GLU A 42 9.64 -13.91 8.81
C GLU A 42 10.77 -13.65 9.81
N ALA A 43 11.78 -12.85 9.43
CA ALA A 43 12.84 -12.45 10.36
C ALA A 43 12.26 -11.61 11.51
N GLY A 44 11.36 -10.69 11.21
CA GLY A 44 10.66 -9.87 12.20
C GLY A 44 9.82 -10.68 13.18
N SER A 45 9.14 -11.72 12.71
CA SER A 45 8.39 -12.66 13.56
C SER A 45 9.28 -13.31 14.61
N ARG A 46 10.46 -13.79 14.20
CA ARG A 46 11.44 -14.41 15.14
C ARG A 46 11.97 -13.40 16.16
N LEU A 47 12.33 -12.21 15.70
CA LEU A 47 12.83 -11.12 16.57
C LEU A 47 11.76 -10.67 17.57
N TYR A 48 10.52 -10.47 17.09
CA TYR A 48 9.40 -10.11 17.96
C TYR A 48 9.17 -11.16 19.05
N SER A 49 9.14 -12.43 18.69
CA SER A 49 8.92 -13.54 19.62
C SER A 49 10.00 -13.62 20.71
N SER A 50 11.24 -13.31 20.36
CA SER A 50 12.35 -13.38 21.32
C SER A 50 12.50 -12.14 22.20
N GLN A 51 12.13 -10.95 21.73
CA GLN A 51 12.48 -9.70 22.42
C GLN A 51 11.27 -8.85 22.83
N CYS A 52 10.12 -8.98 22.16
CA CYS A 52 8.98 -8.07 22.33
C CYS A 52 7.77 -8.74 22.98
N GLN A 53 7.58 -10.04 22.70
CA GLN A 53 6.40 -10.80 23.07
C GLN A 53 6.17 -10.87 24.57
N GLN A 54 7.23 -10.85 25.40
CA GLN A 54 7.11 -10.94 26.86
C GLN A 54 6.27 -9.79 27.42
N CYS A 55 6.37 -8.58 26.84
CA CYS A 55 5.62 -7.41 27.29
C CYS A 55 4.40 -7.13 26.42
N HIS A 56 4.51 -7.29 25.10
CA HIS A 56 3.45 -6.96 24.16
C HIS A 56 2.47 -8.10 23.88
N GLY A 57 2.79 -9.33 24.33
CA GLY A 57 1.97 -10.52 24.10
C GLY A 57 2.14 -11.13 22.71
N LEU A 58 1.58 -12.32 22.54
CA LEU A 58 1.64 -13.06 21.30
C LEU A 58 0.98 -12.32 20.12
N ASN A 59 -0.08 -11.56 20.42
CA ASN A 59 -0.86 -10.79 19.43
C ASN A 59 -0.54 -9.28 19.42
N GLY A 60 0.40 -8.81 20.24
CA GLY A 60 0.75 -7.39 20.31
C GLY A 60 -0.30 -6.50 20.97
N ASP A 61 -1.20 -7.07 21.79
CA ASP A 61 -2.38 -6.41 22.36
C ASP A 61 -2.41 -6.37 23.91
N GLN A 62 -1.33 -6.78 24.57
CA GLN A 62 -1.29 -6.83 26.06
C GLN A 62 -1.10 -5.46 26.73
N ILE A 63 -0.64 -4.45 26.02
CA ILE A 63 -0.44 -3.11 26.59
C ILE A 63 -1.72 -2.28 26.40
N THR A 64 -2.32 -1.83 27.49
CA THR A 64 -3.55 -1.03 27.46
C THR A 64 -3.42 0.17 26.52
N GLY A 65 -4.33 0.27 25.54
CA GLY A 65 -4.39 1.33 24.52
C GLY A 65 -3.35 1.19 23.40
N ILE A 66 -2.75 0.01 23.25
CA ILE A 66 -1.88 -0.36 22.14
C ILE A 66 -2.32 -1.71 21.60
N ASP A 67 -2.58 -1.80 20.30
CA ASP A 67 -2.77 -3.05 19.57
C ASP A 67 -1.88 -3.00 18.32
N LEU A 68 -0.70 -3.61 18.45
CA LEU A 68 0.31 -3.57 17.38
C LEU A 68 -0.19 -4.29 16.12
N ARG A 69 -0.95 -5.38 16.28
CA ARG A 69 -1.49 -6.17 15.17
C ARG A 69 -2.50 -5.37 14.34
N ARG A 70 -3.29 -4.52 15.00
CA ARG A 70 -4.28 -3.65 14.36
C ARG A 70 -3.74 -2.29 13.97
N GLY A 71 -2.45 -2.03 14.24
CA GLY A 71 -1.85 -0.73 13.98
C GLY A 71 -2.39 0.38 14.88
N GLN A 72 -2.90 0.03 16.06
CA GLN A 72 -3.35 1.00 17.06
C GLN A 72 -2.18 1.39 17.95
N PHE A 73 -1.63 2.56 17.69
CA PHE A 73 -0.51 3.13 18.44
C PHE A 73 -0.96 4.40 19.16
N ARG A 74 -0.37 4.69 20.33
CA ARG A 74 -0.66 5.91 21.06
C ARG A 74 -0.17 7.18 20.37
N ARG A 75 0.81 7.06 19.47
CA ARG A 75 1.39 8.15 18.69
C ARG A 75 1.40 7.77 17.22
N SER A 76 1.53 8.78 16.37
CA SER A 76 1.62 8.56 14.93
C SER A 76 2.70 7.53 14.62
N ALA A 77 2.40 6.58 13.76
CA ALA A 77 3.20 5.41 13.54
C ALA A 77 3.57 5.24 12.08
N SER A 78 4.39 6.17 11.58
CA SER A 78 5.24 5.88 10.43
C SER A 78 6.21 4.75 10.79
N ASP A 79 6.85 4.15 9.80
CA ASP A 79 7.90 3.17 10.05
C ASP A 79 9.11 3.83 10.76
N GLU A 80 9.37 5.10 10.45
CA GLU A 80 10.37 5.92 11.13
C GLU A 80 10.04 6.12 12.61
N ASP A 81 8.78 6.44 12.95
CA ASP A 81 8.34 6.57 14.35
C ASP A 81 8.47 5.24 15.11
N LEU A 82 8.09 4.13 14.47
CA LEU A 82 8.24 2.80 15.06
C LEU A 82 9.72 2.45 15.27
N ALA A 83 10.58 2.73 14.29
CA ALA A 83 12.01 2.52 14.41
C ALA A 83 12.59 3.34 15.58
N LYS A 84 12.19 4.59 15.69
CA LYS A 84 12.59 5.45 16.82
C LYS A 84 12.14 4.88 18.16
N VAL A 85 10.87 4.48 18.28
CA VAL A 85 10.34 3.87 19.52
C VAL A 85 11.12 2.61 19.90
N ILE A 86 11.43 1.74 18.94
CA ILE A 86 12.19 0.51 19.19
C ILE A 86 13.60 0.83 19.67
N THR A 87 14.29 1.75 19.00
CA THR A 87 15.71 2.02 19.28
C THR A 87 15.94 2.93 20.49
N THR A 88 15.03 3.85 20.80
CA THR A 88 15.19 4.79 21.92
C THR A 88 14.33 4.47 23.14
N GLY A 89 13.39 3.52 23.01
CA GLY A 89 12.36 3.27 24.03
C GLY A 89 11.38 4.43 24.15
N VAL A 90 10.55 4.38 25.19
CA VAL A 90 9.58 5.45 25.51
C VAL A 90 9.86 5.96 26.92
N PRO A 91 10.45 7.16 27.08
CA PRO A 91 10.77 7.73 28.38
C PRO A 91 9.56 7.77 29.32
N GLY A 92 9.77 7.39 30.59
CA GLY A 92 8.72 7.36 31.59
C GLY A 92 7.77 6.16 31.52
N THR A 93 8.10 5.17 30.69
CA THR A 93 7.33 3.91 30.58
C THR A 93 8.24 2.69 30.74
N ALA A 94 7.64 1.48 30.74
CA ALA A 94 8.39 0.22 30.80
C ALA A 94 8.98 -0.21 29.43
N MET A 95 8.78 0.55 28.36
CA MET A 95 9.37 0.25 27.05
C MET A 95 10.83 0.69 26.99
N PRO A 96 11.80 -0.25 27.07
CA PRO A 96 13.23 0.10 27.05
C PRO A 96 13.71 0.36 25.62
N PRO A 97 14.91 0.98 25.45
CA PRO A 97 15.60 1.00 24.18
C PRO A 97 16.16 -0.39 23.84
N PHE A 98 16.09 -0.77 22.57
CA PHE A 98 16.69 -2.00 22.05
C PHE A 98 17.89 -1.67 21.15
N THR A 99 19.04 -2.34 21.42
CA THR A 99 20.21 -2.27 20.56
C THR A 99 20.05 -3.26 19.42
N MET A 100 19.50 -2.82 18.31
CA MET A 100 19.26 -3.61 17.10
C MET A 100 19.87 -2.94 15.88
N GLN A 101 20.33 -3.73 14.91
CA GLN A 101 20.80 -3.19 13.64
C GLN A 101 19.59 -2.69 12.80
N PRO A 102 19.78 -1.67 11.92
CA PRO A 102 18.67 -1.13 11.13
C PRO A 102 17.86 -2.18 10.35
N PRO A 103 18.45 -3.24 9.73
CA PRO A 103 17.68 -4.30 9.09
C PRO A 103 16.79 -5.10 10.07
N GLU A 104 17.26 -5.34 11.30
CA GLU A 104 16.49 -6.05 12.32
C GLU A 104 15.28 -5.23 12.79
N VAL A 105 15.48 -3.92 13.00
CA VAL A 105 14.40 -2.99 13.30
C VAL A 105 13.36 -2.98 12.16
N SER A 106 13.85 -2.90 10.92
CA SER A 106 12.99 -2.94 9.73
C SER A 106 12.19 -4.23 9.65
N SER A 107 12.79 -5.36 9.98
CA SER A 107 12.11 -6.67 9.99
C SER A 107 11.01 -6.74 11.07
N VAL A 108 11.27 -6.25 12.29
CA VAL A 108 10.22 -6.18 13.34
C VAL A 108 9.04 -5.32 12.88
N ILE A 109 9.32 -4.17 12.25
CA ILE A 109 8.29 -3.30 11.68
C ILE A 109 7.51 -4.04 10.59
N ALA A 110 8.20 -4.77 9.71
CA ALA A 110 7.56 -5.56 8.65
C ALA A 110 6.56 -6.57 9.23
N PHE A 111 6.93 -7.28 10.29
CA PHE A 111 6.03 -8.23 10.98
C PHE A 111 4.81 -7.54 11.61
N ILE A 112 5.01 -6.39 12.25
CA ILE A 112 3.91 -5.56 12.77
C ILE A 112 2.98 -5.12 11.64
N ARG A 113 3.53 -4.65 10.52
CA ARG A 113 2.76 -4.21 9.34
C ARG A 113 2.04 -5.37 8.63
N ALA A 114 2.55 -6.59 8.74
CA ALA A 114 1.87 -7.80 8.29
C ALA A 114 0.69 -8.22 9.19
N GLY A 115 0.43 -7.49 10.28
CA GLY A 115 -0.64 -7.82 11.21
C GLY A 115 -0.38 -9.09 12.01
N PHE A 116 0.89 -9.39 12.29
CA PHE A 116 1.34 -10.60 13.00
C PHE A 116 1.12 -11.91 12.23
N ASP A 117 0.96 -11.82 10.92
CA ASP A 117 0.92 -12.98 10.03
C ASP A 117 2.28 -13.14 9.32
N PRO A 118 3.07 -14.18 9.62
CA PRO A 118 4.35 -14.40 8.94
C PRO A 118 4.23 -14.63 7.43
N ALA A 119 3.05 -15.05 6.93
CA ALA A 119 2.75 -15.20 5.52
C ALA A 119 1.98 -14.00 4.94
N GLY A 120 1.79 -12.95 5.74
CA GLY A 120 1.02 -11.77 5.39
C GLY A 120 1.74 -10.83 4.43
N THR A 121 1.03 -9.80 4.00
CA THR A 121 1.57 -8.70 3.19
C THR A 121 1.81 -7.48 4.08
N ALA A 122 3.03 -6.98 4.10
CA ALA A 122 3.41 -5.79 4.83
C ALA A 122 3.69 -4.63 3.88
N VAL A 123 3.01 -3.51 4.11
CA VAL A 123 3.14 -2.28 3.33
C VAL A 123 3.88 -1.23 4.15
N LYS A 124 4.89 -0.63 3.56
CA LYS A 124 5.64 0.48 4.17
C LYS A 124 4.74 1.70 4.36
N VAL A 125 4.82 2.30 5.53
CA VAL A 125 4.08 3.51 5.90
C VAL A 125 5.08 4.63 6.12
N GLY A 126 5.12 5.56 5.19
CA GLY A 126 6.05 6.68 5.17
C GLY A 126 5.63 7.84 6.06
N ASN A 127 5.88 9.06 5.58
CA ASN A 127 5.60 10.30 6.30
C ASN A 127 4.30 10.96 5.80
N ALA A 128 3.34 11.18 6.69
CA ALA A 128 2.03 11.73 6.33
C ALA A 128 2.10 13.17 5.77
N ALA A 129 3.03 14.01 6.26
CA ALA A 129 3.16 15.38 5.77
C ALA A 129 3.70 15.42 4.33
N ARG A 130 4.70 14.60 4.00
CA ARG A 130 5.17 14.42 2.61
C ARG A 130 4.06 13.81 1.75
N GLY A 131 3.33 12.83 2.28
CA GLY A 131 2.20 12.20 1.59
C GLY A 131 1.11 13.17 1.22
N ARG A 132 0.81 14.13 2.08
CA ARG A 132 -0.11 15.24 1.78
C ARG A 132 0.38 16.07 0.60
N GLN A 133 1.66 16.40 0.54
CA GLN A 133 2.24 17.16 -0.58
C GLN A 133 2.11 16.39 -1.91
N VAL A 134 2.34 15.07 -1.89
CA VAL A 134 2.13 14.22 -3.08
C VAL A 134 0.66 14.14 -3.45
N PHE A 135 -0.24 13.99 -2.50
CA PHE A 135 -1.69 13.91 -2.69
C PHE A 135 -2.26 15.19 -3.32
N GLU A 136 -1.84 16.37 -2.84
CA GLU A 136 -2.28 17.68 -3.34
C GLU A 136 -1.56 18.08 -4.64
N GLY A 137 -0.32 17.63 -4.84
CA GLY A 137 0.54 17.98 -5.97
C GLY A 137 0.59 16.90 -7.05
N LYS A 138 1.71 16.17 -7.12
CA LYS A 138 2.01 15.17 -8.18
C LYS A 138 0.91 14.11 -8.37
N GLY A 139 0.27 13.69 -7.28
CA GLY A 139 -0.81 12.69 -7.31
C GLY A 139 -2.11 13.22 -7.89
N THR A 140 -2.32 14.53 -7.91
CA THR A 140 -3.56 15.19 -8.40
C THR A 140 -4.85 14.62 -7.79
N CYS A 141 -4.77 14.03 -6.59
CA CYS A 141 -5.90 13.30 -5.98
C CYS A 141 -7.06 14.24 -5.62
N THR A 142 -6.75 15.50 -5.30
CA THR A 142 -7.72 16.57 -4.99
C THR A 142 -8.60 16.99 -6.17
N THR A 143 -8.27 16.58 -7.39
CA THR A 143 -9.11 16.85 -8.56
C THR A 143 -10.41 16.04 -8.57
N CYS A 144 -10.45 14.93 -7.80
CA CYS A 144 -11.60 14.03 -7.73
C CYS A 144 -12.07 13.76 -6.30
N HIS A 145 -11.13 13.72 -5.34
CA HIS A 145 -11.43 13.35 -3.95
C HIS A 145 -11.57 14.56 -3.04
N ARG A 146 -12.54 14.46 -2.14
CA ARG A 146 -12.76 15.38 -1.02
C ARG A 146 -12.04 14.87 0.22
N VAL A 147 -11.47 15.80 0.99
CA VAL A 147 -10.90 15.55 2.32
C VAL A 147 -11.30 16.71 3.25
N ASN A 148 -11.86 16.38 4.41
CA ASN A 148 -12.27 17.36 5.44
C ASN A 148 -13.10 18.53 4.88
N GLY A 149 -14.08 18.18 4.06
CA GLY A 149 -14.99 19.17 3.46
C GLY A 149 -14.42 19.92 2.25
N THR A 150 -13.13 19.75 1.91
CA THR A 150 -12.46 20.43 0.77
C THR A 150 -12.30 19.47 -0.41
N GLY A 151 -12.61 19.92 -1.62
CA GLY A 151 -12.53 19.15 -2.86
C GLY A 151 -13.88 18.68 -3.38
N PRO A 152 -13.92 18.13 -4.62
CA PRO A 152 -15.13 17.70 -5.31
C PRO A 152 -15.72 16.42 -4.72
N ARG A 153 -16.98 16.12 -5.08
CA ARG A 153 -17.74 14.95 -4.64
C ARG A 153 -17.91 13.87 -5.73
N VAL A 154 -17.20 14.01 -6.85
CA VAL A 154 -17.30 13.06 -7.98
C VAL A 154 -16.70 11.70 -7.66
N ALA A 155 -15.75 11.63 -6.72
CA ALA A 155 -15.19 10.42 -6.16
C ALA A 155 -15.55 10.27 -4.66
N PRO A 156 -15.28 9.11 -4.03
CA PRO A 156 -15.51 8.93 -2.59
C PRO A 156 -14.79 9.98 -1.75
N ASP A 157 -15.46 10.44 -0.69
CA ASP A 157 -14.83 11.25 0.37
C ASP A 157 -13.81 10.40 1.12
N LEU A 158 -12.63 10.94 1.36
CA LEU A 158 -11.52 10.25 2.01
C LEU A 158 -11.27 10.74 3.44
N SER A 159 -12.13 11.60 3.99
CA SER A 159 -11.92 12.22 5.30
C SER A 159 -11.72 11.20 6.44
N ASP A 160 -12.32 10.03 6.35
CA ASP A 160 -12.26 8.95 7.34
C ASP A 160 -11.63 7.65 6.81
N VAL A 161 -11.00 7.70 5.65
CA VAL A 161 -10.50 6.49 4.95
C VAL A 161 -9.49 5.70 5.79
N GLY A 162 -8.69 6.39 6.60
CA GLY A 162 -7.70 5.77 7.49
C GLY A 162 -8.31 5.05 8.70
N ALA A 163 -9.56 5.33 9.06
CA ALA A 163 -10.31 4.55 10.03
C ALA A 163 -10.93 3.29 9.41
N ALA A 164 -11.24 3.34 8.10
CA ALA A 164 -11.98 2.30 7.39
C ALA A 164 -11.10 1.31 6.62
N ARG A 165 -9.83 1.65 6.32
CA ARG A 165 -8.99 0.84 5.44
C ARG A 165 -7.59 0.59 5.99
N THR A 166 -7.09 -0.63 5.74
CA THR A 166 -5.71 -1.02 6.07
C THR A 166 -4.72 -0.47 5.03
N PRO A 167 -3.41 -0.34 5.38
CA PRO A 167 -2.36 0.05 4.44
C PRO A 167 -2.35 -0.77 3.15
N ALA A 168 -2.52 -2.10 3.24
CA ALA A 168 -2.55 -2.99 2.09
C ALA A 168 -3.78 -2.74 1.18
N ALA A 169 -4.95 -2.46 1.76
CA ALA A 169 -6.14 -2.12 0.99
C ALA A 169 -6.00 -0.77 0.29
N LEU A 170 -5.35 0.20 0.92
CA LEU A 170 -5.04 1.50 0.31
C LEU A 170 -4.03 1.35 -0.82
N GLN A 171 -2.95 0.59 -0.62
CA GLN A 171 -1.97 0.32 -1.67
C GLN A 171 -2.63 -0.33 -2.90
N ARG A 172 -3.47 -1.35 -2.69
CA ARG A 172 -4.21 -2.00 -3.78
C ARG A 172 -5.10 -1.02 -4.52
N ALA A 173 -5.80 -0.13 -3.82
CA ALA A 173 -6.63 0.89 -4.46
C ALA A 173 -5.82 1.89 -5.29
N LEU A 174 -4.57 2.17 -4.92
CA LEU A 174 -3.65 3.03 -5.66
C LEU A 174 -3.00 2.32 -6.85
N THR A 175 -2.64 1.06 -6.72
CA THR A 175 -1.92 0.31 -7.76
C THR A 175 -2.85 -0.37 -8.77
N ASP A 176 -3.99 -0.88 -8.31
CA ASP A 176 -5.06 -1.48 -9.11
C ASP A 176 -6.43 -0.95 -8.64
N PRO A 177 -6.79 0.28 -9.05
CA PRO A 177 -8.02 0.91 -8.59
C PRO A 177 -9.28 0.18 -9.03
N SER A 178 -9.25 -0.58 -10.13
CA SER A 178 -10.41 -1.38 -10.57
C SER A 178 -10.65 -2.57 -9.65
N ALA A 179 -9.61 -3.33 -9.30
CA ALA A 179 -9.70 -4.43 -8.34
C ALA A 179 -9.91 -3.95 -6.90
N GLY A 180 -9.35 -2.78 -6.54
CA GLY A 180 -9.52 -2.15 -5.22
C GLY A 180 -10.87 -1.44 -5.01
N MET A 181 -11.69 -1.30 -6.06
CA MET A 181 -12.93 -0.51 -6.02
C MET A 181 -14.06 -1.28 -5.31
N LEU A 182 -14.56 -0.71 -4.22
CA LEU A 182 -15.74 -1.27 -3.55
C LEU A 182 -16.97 -1.20 -4.46
N PRO A 183 -17.88 -2.18 -4.40
CA PRO A 183 -19.10 -2.19 -5.22
C PRO A 183 -19.92 -0.91 -5.13
N ILE A 184 -20.04 -0.32 -3.93
CA ILE A 184 -20.75 0.95 -3.71
C ILE A 184 -20.15 2.15 -4.45
N ASN A 185 -18.86 2.09 -4.77
CA ASN A 185 -18.13 3.16 -5.44
C ASN A 185 -18.04 2.96 -6.96
N ARG A 186 -18.63 1.88 -7.50
CA ARG A 186 -18.65 1.62 -8.93
C ARG A 186 -19.50 2.67 -9.65
N PRO A 187 -18.97 3.35 -10.68
CA PRO A 187 -19.74 4.26 -11.48
C PRO A 187 -20.87 3.53 -12.22
N VAL A 188 -21.94 4.26 -12.52
CA VAL A 188 -23.01 3.75 -13.34
C VAL A 188 -23.14 4.56 -14.62
N ARG A 189 -23.48 3.87 -15.71
CA ARG A 189 -23.91 4.46 -16.96
C ARG A 189 -25.39 4.16 -17.14
N ILE A 190 -26.19 5.22 -17.29
CA ILE A 190 -27.64 5.11 -17.37
C ILE A 190 -28.09 5.67 -18.71
N ALA A 191 -28.76 4.83 -19.53
CA ALA A 191 -29.45 5.28 -20.72
C ALA A 191 -30.93 5.54 -20.36
N MET A 192 -31.40 6.75 -20.61
CA MET A 192 -32.79 7.16 -20.39
C MET A 192 -33.65 6.84 -21.60
N LYS A 193 -34.97 6.69 -21.40
CA LYS A 193 -35.94 6.48 -22.50
C LYS A 193 -36.06 7.70 -23.42
N ASP A 194 -35.73 8.90 -22.94
CA ASP A 194 -35.69 10.13 -23.72
C ASP A 194 -34.42 10.31 -24.58
N GLY A 195 -33.52 9.31 -24.58
CA GLY A 195 -32.29 9.29 -25.36
C GLY A 195 -31.06 9.86 -24.65
N ARG A 196 -31.18 10.50 -23.49
CA ARG A 196 -30.03 10.97 -22.71
C ARG A 196 -29.23 9.82 -22.16
N THR A 197 -27.91 9.98 -22.07
CA THR A 197 -27.02 9.08 -21.35
C THR A 197 -26.37 9.84 -20.21
N LEU A 198 -26.44 9.29 -19.01
CA LEU A 198 -25.91 9.87 -17.79
C LEU A 198 -24.85 8.91 -17.23
N THR A 199 -23.77 9.46 -16.71
CA THR A 199 -22.71 8.69 -16.04
C THR A 199 -22.35 9.40 -14.74
N GLY A 200 -22.17 8.63 -13.68
CA GLY A 200 -21.82 9.22 -12.39
C GLY A 200 -21.60 8.17 -11.31
N ARG A 201 -21.27 8.64 -10.13
CA ARG A 201 -21.18 7.82 -8.93
C ARG A 201 -22.57 7.64 -8.34
N ARG A 202 -23.03 6.38 -8.24
CA ARG A 202 -24.28 6.07 -7.56
C ARG A 202 -24.12 6.34 -6.07
N VAL A 203 -25.02 7.12 -5.48
CA VAL A 203 -25.03 7.47 -4.05
C VAL A 203 -26.16 6.77 -3.30
N ASN A 204 -27.27 6.50 -3.96
CA ASN A 204 -28.38 5.77 -3.41
C ASN A 204 -29.18 5.07 -4.51
N GLU A 205 -29.90 4.02 -4.15
CA GLU A 205 -30.85 3.32 -5.01
C GLU A 205 -31.91 2.66 -4.14
N ASP A 206 -33.16 2.88 -4.49
CA ASP A 206 -34.33 2.23 -3.91
C ASP A 206 -35.17 1.51 -4.99
N THR A 207 -36.37 1.07 -4.62
CA THR A 207 -37.29 0.37 -5.55
C THR A 207 -37.67 1.23 -6.75
N PHE A 208 -37.79 2.54 -6.58
CA PHE A 208 -38.34 3.47 -7.57
C PHE A 208 -37.32 4.37 -8.24
N THR A 209 -36.27 4.74 -7.51
CA THR A 209 -35.31 5.76 -7.95
C THR A 209 -33.86 5.26 -7.88
N VAL A 210 -33.01 5.90 -8.70
CA VAL A 210 -31.57 5.83 -8.62
C VAL A 210 -31.04 7.25 -8.47
N GLN A 211 -30.20 7.47 -7.45
CA GLN A 211 -29.55 8.75 -7.22
C GLN A 211 -28.06 8.66 -7.57
N LEU A 212 -27.58 9.60 -8.37
CA LEU A 212 -26.17 9.67 -8.74
C LEU A 212 -25.64 11.11 -8.65
N ILE A 213 -24.36 11.24 -8.41
CA ILE A 213 -23.60 12.48 -8.57
C ILE A 213 -22.85 12.39 -9.89
N ASP A 214 -23.12 13.34 -10.81
CA ASP A 214 -22.48 13.41 -12.11
C ASP A 214 -21.11 14.10 -12.06
N GLN A 215 -20.44 14.24 -13.19
CA GLN A 215 -19.13 14.89 -13.32
C GLN A 215 -19.15 16.40 -13.02
N GLN A 216 -20.34 17.04 -13.03
CA GLN A 216 -20.58 18.43 -12.65
C GLN A 216 -21.01 18.58 -11.19
N GLU A 217 -20.86 17.52 -10.39
CA GLU A 217 -21.27 17.47 -8.98
C GLU A 217 -22.77 17.66 -8.72
N ARG A 218 -23.61 17.49 -9.73
CA ARG A 218 -25.06 17.59 -9.58
C ARG A 218 -25.60 16.28 -9.03
N LEU A 219 -26.41 16.37 -7.98
CA LEU A 219 -27.20 15.25 -7.50
C LEU A 219 -28.42 15.08 -8.42
N LEU A 220 -28.47 13.96 -9.12
CA LEU A 220 -29.58 13.60 -9.99
C LEU A 220 -30.36 12.47 -9.35
N SER A 221 -31.70 12.63 -9.23
CA SER A 221 -32.62 11.57 -8.83
C SER A 221 -33.41 11.15 -10.07
N LEU A 222 -33.29 9.90 -10.49
CA LEU A 222 -33.85 9.36 -11.71
C LEU A 222 -34.91 8.31 -11.37
N GLU A 223 -36.10 8.48 -11.89
CA GLU A 223 -37.16 7.47 -11.80
C GLU A 223 -36.79 6.22 -12.61
N LYS A 224 -36.80 5.05 -12.00
CA LYS A 224 -36.47 3.79 -12.69
C LYS A 224 -37.38 3.49 -13.87
N LYS A 225 -38.65 3.94 -13.81
CA LYS A 225 -39.60 3.82 -14.94
C LYS A 225 -39.14 4.54 -16.22
N ASP A 226 -38.29 5.60 -16.10
CA ASP A 226 -37.78 6.39 -17.23
C ASP A 226 -36.41 5.92 -17.70
N ILE A 227 -35.81 4.96 -17.00
CA ILE A 227 -34.53 4.35 -17.37
C ILE A 227 -34.76 3.26 -18.41
N LYS A 228 -33.97 3.28 -19.51
CA LYS A 228 -33.91 2.23 -20.52
C LYS A 228 -32.94 1.12 -20.12
N SER A 229 -31.74 1.50 -19.65
CA SER A 229 -30.73 0.57 -19.14
C SER A 229 -29.86 1.23 -18.08
N LEU A 230 -29.40 0.43 -17.11
CA LEU A 230 -28.43 0.81 -16.09
C LEU A 230 -27.29 -0.21 -16.13
N GLU A 231 -26.07 0.27 -16.35
CA GLU A 231 -24.86 -0.55 -16.39
C GLU A 231 -23.91 -0.12 -15.26
N VAL A 232 -23.54 -1.06 -14.41
CA VAL A 232 -22.52 -0.85 -13.39
C VAL A 232 -21.15 -1.05 -14.02
N GLN A 233 -20.32 -0.02 -13.97
CA GLN A 233 -18.97 -0.07 -14.55
C GLN A 233 -18.02 -0.82 -13.62
N THR A 234 -17.22 -1.72 -14.17
CA THR A 234 -16.20 -2.47 -13.43
C THR A 234 -14.81 -1.83 -13.49
N THR A 235 -14.61 -0.92 -14.45
CA THR A 235 -13.36 -0.16 -14.57
C THR A 235 -13.43 1.13 -13.78
N SER A 236 -12.42 1.38 -12.98
CA SER A 236 -12.32 2.61 -12.19
C SER A 236 -11.92 3.80 -13.07
N PRO A 237 -12.53 4.99 -12.88
CA PRO A 237 -12.04 6.23 -13.48
C PRO A 237 -10.76 6.73 -12.82
N MET A 238 -10.43 6.27 -11.61
CA MET A 238 -9.18 6.58 -10.94
C MET A 238 -8.02 5.92 -11.69
N PRO A 239 -6.96 6.67 -12.05
CA PRO A 239 -5.80 6.09 -12.71
C PRO A 239 -5.01 5.19 -11.75
N SER A 240 -4.31 4.19 -12.29
CA SER A 240 -3.29 3.47 -11.53
C SER A 240 -2.08 4.38 -11.27
N TYR A 241 -1.57 4.33 -10.04
CA TYR A 241 -0.35 5.00 -9.63
C TYR A 241 0.88 4.08 -9.64
N ASN A 242 0.71 2.83 -10.08
CA ASN A 242 1.84 1.93 -10.31
C ASN A 242 2.78 2.53 -11.36
N GLY A 243 4.05 2.71 -11.01
CA GLY A 243 5.06 3.36 -11.85
C GLY A 243 4.93 4.88 -12.01
N LYS A 244 3.86 5.53 -11.49
CA LYS A 244 3.71 6.99 -11.47
C LYS A 244 4.28 7.63 -10.20
N LEU A 245 4.12 6.95 -9.07
CA LEU A 245 4.73 7.31 -7.81
C LEU A 245 5.94 6.41 -7.56
N THR A 246 7.00 6.99 -6.99
CA THR A 246 8.12 6.19 -6.47
C THR A 246 7.65 5.36 -5.27
N PRO A 247 8.39 4.32 -4.86
CA PRO A 247 8.08 3.54 -3.65
C PRO A 247 7.92 4.40 -2.40
N ASP A 248 8.76 5.41 -2.22
CA ASP A 248 8.70 6.32 -1.07
C ASP A 248 7.48 7.23 -1.14
N GLU A 249 7.19 7.82 -2.32
CA GLU A 249 5.97 8.61 -2.52
C GLU A 249 4.70 7.79 -2.29
N MET A 250 4.68 6.53 -2.71
CA MET A 250 3.57 5.62 -2.44
C MET A 250 3.38 5.39 -0.94
N SER A 251 4.47 5.11 -0.22
CA SER A 251 4.46 4.90 1.23
C SER A 251 4.02 6.16 1.98
N ASP A 252 4.47 7.33 1.53
CA ASP A 252 4.09 8.63 2.09
C ASP A 252 2.59 8.94 1.87
N VAL A 253 2.06 8.69 0.66
CA VAL A 253 0.61 8.84 0.38
C VAL A 253 -0.22 7.89 1.24
N ILE A 254 0.21 6.64 1.41
CA ILE A 254 -0.46 5.69 2.29
C ILE A 254 -0.47 6.20 3.73
N ALA A 255 0.66 6.75 4.22
CA ALA A 255 0.73 7.35 5.56
C ALA A 255 -0.25 8.52 5.72
N TYR A 256 -0.36 9.40 4.72
CA TYR A 256 -1.34 10.49 4.73
C TYR A 256 -2.77 9.96 4.77
N LEU A 257 -3.12 9.00 3.91
CA LEU A 257 -4.46 8.42 3.88
C LEU A 257 -4.83 7.73 5.21
N ILE A 258 -3.88 7.03 5.86
CA ILE A 258 -4.09 6.41 7.18
C ILE A 258 -4.31 7.47 8.28
N SER A 259 -3.74 8.67 8.12
CA SER A 259 -3.92 9.76 9.08
C SER A 259 -5.31 10.40 9.04
N LEU A 260 -6.09 10.16 7.97
CA LEU A 260 -7.45 10.67 7.79
C LEU A 260 -8.45 9.77 8.53
N LYS A 261 -8.86 10.21 9.71
CA LYS A 261 -9.73 9.42 10.63
C LYS A 261 -11.03 10.13 11.02
N GLY A 262 -11.42 11.16 10.24
CA GLY A 262 -12.59 12.01 10.51
C GLY A 262 -12.31 13.15 11.47
#